data_b1fa1b6bc761b4ffab6dab9581e517bf
#
_entry.id   b1fa1b6bc761b4ffab6dab9581e517bf
#
_cell.length_a   1.000
_cell.length_b   1.000
_cell.length_c   1.000
_cell.angle_alpha   90.00
_cell.angle_beta   90.00
_cell.angle_gamma   90.00
#
_symmetry.space_group_name_H-M   'P 1'
#
loop_
_entity.id
_entity.type
_entity.pdbx_description
1 polymer ?
#
loop_
_entity_poly.entity_id
_entity_poly.type
_entity_poly.pdbx_seq_one_letter_code
_entity_poly.pdbx_strand_id
1 'polypeptide(L)'
;MNRAVVKCLVVSFLCLIFGCPMFAASPAKTQVVPMHEVVRNSLNFAVRQSLLMVKSLESKPGVLPRTISAEGKLETAKPSAWISGFFPGELWYLYEYTKDAELKKYADEFTQRVRSQMYTTDNHDVGFMIFCSFGNGYRLTRNPDYKAVIDTAARSLSTRFNPAVGAIRSWNFSYPGRNWQYAVIIDNMMNLELLMWASKTFKNEKLRDIAISHADKTLKY
;
A
#
# COMPACT_ATOMS: atom_id res chain seq x y z
N MET A 1 11.75 -61.44 27.51
CA MET A 1 12.49 -60.17 27.50
C MET A 1 13.03 -59.93 26.09
N ASN A 2 12.62 -58.88 25.42
CA ASN A 2 12.79 -58.70 23.96
C ASN A 2 14.24 -58.28 23.65
N ARG A 3 14.89 -58.96 22.70
CA ARG A 3 16.29 -58.74 22.30
C ARG A 3 16.66 -57.27 21.96
N ALA A 4 15.64 -56.50 21.58
CA ALA A 4 15.80 -55.07 21.31
C ALA A 4 16.01 -54.19 22.56
N VAL A 5 15.38 -54.58 23.71
CA VAL A 5 15.51 -53.87 24.99
C VAL A 5 16.90 -54.04 25.60
N VAL A 6 17.47 -55.26 25.44
CA VAL A 6 18.81 -55.56 25.93
C VAL A 6 19.88 -54.81 25.14
N LYS A 7 19.71 -54.61 23.80
CA LYS A 7 20.66 -53.81 22.99
C LYS A 7 20.62 -52.32 23.32
N CYS A 8 19.45 -51.75 23.62
CA CYS A 8 19.35 -50.35 24.04
C CYS A 8 20.00 -50.10 25.41
N LEU A 9 19.84 -51.02 26.35
CA LEU A 9 20.47 -50.88 27.69
C LEU A 9 21.98 -51.01 27.65
N VAL A 10 22.54 -51.86 26.78
CA VAL A 10 24.01 -52.02 26.63
C VAL A 10 24.64 -50.78 25.96
N VAL A 11 23.98 -50.18 24.98
CA VAL A 11 24.46 -48.96 24.32
C VAL A 11 24.42 -47.76 25.28
N SER A 12 23.36 -47.63 26.08
CA SER A 12 23.27 -46.57 27.10
C SER A 12 24.31 -46.70 28.22
N PHE A 13 24.71 -47.92 28.61
CA PHE A 13 25.71 -48.15 29.62
C PHE A 13 27.16 -47.91 29.10
N LEU A 14 27.44 -48.17 27.82
CA LEU A 14 28.73 -47.87 27.20
C LEU A 14 28.95 -46.34 27.05
N CYS A 15 27.92 -45.55 26.81
CA CYS A 15 28.05 -44.09 26.75
C CYS A 15 28.38 -43.42 28.10
N LEU A 16 28.07 -44.07 29.23
CA LEU A 16 28.40 -43.60 30.58
C LEU A 16 29.84 -43.87 30.97
N ILE A 17 30.51 -44.83 30.35
CA ILE A 17 31.90 -45.25 30.70
C ILE A 17 32.95 -44.50 29.84
N PHE A 18 32.59 -44.08 28.63
CA PHE A 18 33.48 -43.40 27.68
C PHE A 18 33.19 -41.91 27.53
N GLY A 19 32.82 -41.17 28.54
CA GLY A 19 32.72 -39.72 28.56
C GLY A 19 32.54 -39.12 27.17
N CYS A 20 31.37 -39.37 26.53
CA CYS A 20 31.07 -38.77 25.22
C CYS A 20 31.16 -37.25 25.43
N PRO A 21 32.08 -36.52 24.77
CA PRO A 21 32.11 -35.08 24.90
C PRO A 21 30.75 -34.55 24.39
N MET A 22 29.92 -34.11 25.33
CA MET A 22 28.77 -33.30 24.96
C MET A 22 29.34 -32.05 24.28
N PHE A 23 29.36 -32.08 22.93
CA PHE A 23 29.54 -30.87 22.17
C PHE A 23 28.31 -29.99 22.48
N ALA A 24 28.47 -29.14 23.50
CA ALA A 24 27.56 -28.02 23.67
C ALA A 24 27.65 -27.22 22.40
N ALA A 25 26.63 -27.36 21.53
CA ALA A 25 26.50 -26.49 20.38
C ALA A 25 26.48 -25.06 20.92
N SER A 26 27.55 -24.32 20.67
CA SER A 26 27.55 -22.88 20.95
C SER A 26 26.30 -22.29 20.34
N PRO A 27 25.53 -21.48 21.07
CA PRO A 27 24.38 -20.82 20.49
C PRO A 27 24.88 -20.08 19.26
N ALA A 28 24.31 -20.42 18.11
CA ALA A 28 24.63 -19.74 16.86
C ALA A 28 24.43 -18.23 17.11
N LYS A 29 25.53 -17.46 17.05
CA LYS A 29 25.44 -16.00 17.16
C LYS A 29 24.45 -15.54 16.08
N THR A 30 23.30 -15.05 16.49
CA THR A 30 22.33 -14.46 15.57
C THR A 30 23.06 -13.32 14.87
N GLN A 31 23.45 -13.55 13.64
CA GLN A 31 24.17 -12.54 12.85
C GLN A 31 23.16 -11.42 12.55
N VAL A 32 23.33 -10.27 13.19
CA VAL A 32 22.50 -9.10 12.95
C VAL A 32 22.78 -8.60 11.53
N VAL A 33 21.81 -8.76 10.64
CA VAL A 33 21.92 -8.26 9.25
C VAL A 33 21.85 -6.73 9.31
N PRO A 34 22.81 -6.00 8.72
CA PRO A 34 22.78 -4.54 8.67
C PRO A 34 21.50 -4.03 7.98
N MET A 35 20.91 -2.95 8.52
CA MET A 35 19.65 -2.39 8.02
C MET A 35 19.70 -2.09 6.51
N HIS A 36 20.79 -1.56 6.01
CA HIS A 36 20.94 -1.26 4.57
C HIS A 36 20.87 -2.53 3.70
N GLU A 37 21.30 -3.68 4.20
CA GLU A 37 21.16 -4.96 3.49
C GLU A 37 19.71 -5.45 3.51
N VAL A 38 19.03 -5.31 4.64
CA VAL A 38 17.60 -5.63 4.75
C VAL A 38 16.81 -4.80 3.76
N VAL A 39 17.02 -3.48 3.73
CA VAL A 39 16.34 -2.57 2.79
C VAL A 39 16.63 -2.95 1.35
N ARG A 40 17.90 -3.14 0.97
CA ARG A 40 18.29 -3.54 -0.38
C ARG A 40 17.63 -4.85 -0.82
N ASN A 41 17.68 -5.87 0.04
CA ASN A 41 17.14 -7.19 -0.27
C ASN A 41 15.61 -7.14 -0.40
N SER A 42 14.92 -6.37 0.46
CA SER A 42 13.47 -6.18 0.40
C SER A 42 13.05 -5.44 -0.86
N LEU A 43 13.72 -4.35 -1.25
CA LEU A 43 13.41 -3.63 -2.47
C LEU A 43 13.69 -4.45 -3.73
N ASN A 44 14.80 -5.20 -3.78
CA ASN A 44 15.07 -6.10 -4.89
C ASN A 44 14.05 -7.24 -4.98
N PHE A 45 13.56 -7.73 -3.85
CA PHE A 45 12.46 -8.70 -3.83
C PHE A 45 11.18 -8.08 -4.36
N ALA A 46 10.81 -6.88 -3.88
CA ALA A 46 9.62 -6.15 -4.34
C ALA A 46 9.65 -5.91 -5.86
N VAL A 47 10.78 -5.50 -6.42
CA VAL A 47 10.94 -5.34 -7.88
C VAL A 47 10.55 -6.63 -8.62
N ARG A 48 11.11 -7.77 -8.20
CA ARG A 48 10.80 -9.06 -8.87
C ARG A 48 9.32 -9.43 -8.76
N GLN A 49 8.73 -9.25 -7.58
CA GLN A 49 7.32 -9.57 -7.36
C GLN A 49 6.40 -8.64 -8.15
N SER A 50 6.70 -7.34 -8.20
CA SER A 50 5.91 -6.37 -8.94
C SER A 50 5.97 -6.60 -10.46
N LEU A 51 7.13 -7.00 -11.00
CA LEU A 51 7.23 -7.38 -12.41
C LEU A 51 6.44 -8.66 -12.73
N LEU A 52 6.43 -9.66 -11.84
CA LEU A 52 5.56 -10.83 -11.99
C LEU A 52 4.09 -10.45 -11.95
N MET A 53 3.70 -9.55 -11.05
CA MET A 53 2.34 -9.02 -10.95
C MET A 53 1.93 -8.29 -12.23
N VAL A 54 2.79 -7.41 -12.75
CA VAL A 54 2.58 -6.72 -14.04
C VAL A 54 2.28 -7.73 -15.14
N LYS A 55 3.15 -8.74 -15.33
CA LYS A 55 2.97 -9.79 -16.35
C LYS A 55 1.63 -10.53 -16.21
N SER A 56 1.19 -10.80 -14.99
CA SER A 56 -0.10 -11.48 -14.74
C SER A 56 -1.32 -10.63 -15.12
N LEU A 57 -1.13 -9.32 -15.30
CA LEU A 57 -2.18 -8.33 -15.58
C LEU A 57 -2.06 -7.65 -16.96
N GLU A 58 -1.05 -7.98 -17.77
CA GLU A 58 -0.85 -7.39 -19.12
C GLU A 58 -2.09 -7.59 -20.02
N SER A 59 -2.68 -8.78 -20.01
CA SER A 59 -3.89 -9.08 -20.79
C SER A 59 -5.18 -8.55 -20.19
N LYS A 60 -5.13 -7.83 -19.07
CA LYS A 60 -6.28 -7.36 -18.29
C LYS A 60 -6.21 -5.86 -18.01
N PRO A 61 -6.31 -4.98 -19.04
CA PRO A 61 -6.04 -3.54 -18.88
C PRO A 61 -7.05 -2.80 -17.97
N GLY A 62 -8.22 -3.39 -17.72
CA GLY A 62 -9.30 -2.77 -16.93
C GLY A 62 -9.26 -3.06 -15.43
N VAL A 63 -8.20 -3.70 -14.91
CA VAL A 63 -8.13 -4.09 -13.49
C VAL A 63 -6.80 -3.76 -12.84
N LEU A 64 -6.81 -3.70 -11.52
CA LEU A 64 -5.65 -3.54 -10.63
C LEU A 64 -5.56 -4.79 -9.71
N PRO A 65 -4.40 -5.13 -9.18
CA PRO A 65 -4.29 -6.20 -8.18
C PRO A 65 -4.98 -5.78 -6.88
N ARG A 66 -5.59 -6.74 -6.20
CA ARG A 66 -6.27 -6.52 -4.91
C ARG A 66 -5.63 -7.32 -3.79
N THR A 67 -5.65 -8.64 -3.92
CA THR A 67 -5.12 -9.56 -2.90
C THR A 67 -4.84 -10.93 -3.50
N ILE A 68 -4.25 -11.80 -2.71
CA ILE A 68 -4.13 -13.23 -3.02
C ILE A 68 -5.16 -13.98 -2.15
N SER A 69 -5.99 -14.82 -2.77
CA SER A 69 -6.97 -15.65 -2.03
C SER A 69 -6.27 -16.72 -1.17
N ALA A 70 -7.02 -17.38 -0.30
CA ALA A 70 -6.51 -18.49 0.51
C ALA A 70 -5.95 -19.66 -0.33
N GLU A 71 -6.44 -19.81 -1.57
CA GLU A 71 -6.01 -20.82 -2.55
C GLU A 71 -4.81 -20.33 -3.40
N GLY A 72 -4.22 -19.19 -3.08
CA GLY A 72 -3.07 -18.63 -3.79
C GLY A 72 -3.40 -17.97 -5.13
N LYS A 73 -4.67 -17.65 -5.42
CA LYS A 73 -5.10 -17.01 -6.67
C LYS A 73 -5.11 -15.50 -6.54
N LEU A 74 -4.63 -14.80 -7.58
CA LEU A 74 -4.72 -13.34 -7.66
C LEU A 74 -6.18 -12.92 -7.84
N GLU A 75 -6.67 -12.13 -6.89
CA GLU A 75 -7.91 -11.37 -7.00
C GLU A 75 -7.61 -9.96 -7.49
N THR A 76 -8.47 -9.44 -8.36
CA THR A 76 -8.32 -8.11 -8.95
C THR A 76 -9.47 -7.20 -8.55
N ALA A 77 -9.25 -5.90 -8.67
CA ALA A 77 -10.24 -4.87 -8.42
C ALA A 77 -10.41 -3.95 -9.65
N LYS A 78 -11.59 -3.33 -9.76
CA LYS A 78 -11.84 -2.27 -10.73
C LYS A 78 -11.06 -0.99 -10.35
N PRO A 79 -10.80 -0.08 -11.30
CA PRO A 79 -10.18 1.21 -11.01
C PRO A 79 -10.90 2.04 -9.93
N SER A 80 -12.21 1.87 -9.76
CA SER A 80 -13.00 2.54 -8.73
C SER A 80 -12.84 1.99 -7.32
N ALA A 81 -12.08 0.92 -7.11
CA ALA A 81 -11.77 0.43 -5.77
C ALA A 81 -10.75 1.34 -5.09
N TRP A 82 -10.97 1.65 -3.81
CA TRP A 82 -10.13 2.55 -3.02
C TRP A 82 -8.62 2.21 -3.05
N ILE A 83 -8.28 0.93 -3.18
CA ILE A 83 -6.90 0.44 -3.25
C ILE A 83 -6.21 0.65 -4.60
N SER A 84 -6.94 1.07 -5.63
CA SER A 84 -6.48 1.02 -7.03
C SER A 84 -5.24 1.87 -7.31
N GLY A 85 -4.97 2.90 -6.51
CA GLY A 85 -3.80 3.76 -6.67
C GLY A 85 -2.51 3.22 -6.04
N PHE A 86 -2.59 2.19 -5.19
CA PHE A 86 -1.41 1.73 -4.43
C PHE A 86 -0.41 0.99 -5.30
N PHE A 87 -0.86 0.06 -6.14
CA PHE A 87 0.05 -0.68 -7.00
C PHE A 87 0.81 0.22 -8.01
N PRO A 88 0.16 1.14 -8.75
CA PRO A 88 0.91 2.11 -9.53
C PRO A 88 1.83 3.00 -8.69
N GLY A 89 1.43 3.37 -7.46
CA GLY A 89 2.29 4.08 -6.52
C GLY A 89 3.53 3.29 -6.13
N GLU A 90 3.39 1.99 -5.85
CA GLU A 90 4.50 1.07 -5.59
C GLU A 90 5.47 1.02 -6.78
N LEU A 91 4.95 0.88 -8.01
CA LEU A 91 5.80 0.86 -9.22
C LEU A 91 6.60 2.17 -9.38
N TRP A 92 6.03 3.32 -9.02
CA TRP A 92 6.76 4.60 -9.01
C TRP A 92 7.88 4.62 -7.96
N TYR A 93 7.68 4.09 -6.75
CA TYR A 93 8.74 3.96 -5.75
C TYR A 93 9.85 3.01 -6.20
N LEU A 94 9.50 1.88 -6.82
CA LEU A 94 10.47 0.94 -7.35
C LEU A 94 11.27 1.53 -8.53
N TYR A 95 10.61 2.32 -9.39
CA TYR A 95 11.31 3.13 -10.38
C TYR A 95 12.25 4.15 -9.75
N GLU A 96 11.82 4.83 -8.70
CA GLU A 96 12.68 5.79 -7.98
C GLU A 96 13.95 5.13 -7.43
N TYR A 97 13.80 3.93 -6.90
CA TYR A 97 14.92 3.14 -6.36
C TYR A 97 15.87 2.63 -7.45
N THR A 98 15.33 2.06 -8.53
CA THR A 98 16.11 1.36 -9.57
C THR A 98 16.55 2.25 -10.72
N LYS A 99 15.79 3.29 -11.04
CA LYS A 99 15.86 4.08 -12.29
C LYS A 99 15.61 3.27 -13.56
N ASP A 100 15.02 2.09 -13.43
CA ASP A 100 14.72 1.18 -14.53
C ASP A 100 13.61 1.73 -15.43
N ALA A 101 13.88 1.81 -16.75
CA ALA A 101 12.94 2.36 -17.73
C ALA A 101 11.69 1.50 -17.94
N GLU A 102 11.81 0.19 -17.75
CA GLU A 102 10.68 -0.75 -17.85
C GLU A 102 9.72 -0.55 -16.68
N LEU A 103 10.23 -0.41 -15.44
CA LEU A 103 9.42 -0.06 -14.28
C LEU A 103 8.72 1.28 -14.44
N LYS A 104 9.41 2.29 -15.02
CA LYS A 104 8.77 3.58 -15.34
C LYS A 104 7.59 3.43 -16.29
N LYS A 105 7.77 2.65 -17.37
CA LYS A 105 6.72 2.36 -18.35
C LYS A 105 5.51 1.72 -17.68
N TYR A 106 5.72 0.71 -16.85
CA TYR A 106 4.62 0.05 -16.14
C TYR A 106 3.96 0.94 -15.09
N ALA A 107 4.75 1.74 -14.37
CA ALA A 107 4.22 2.72 -13.43
C ALA A 107 3.28 3.71 -14.13
N ASP A 108 3.66 4.22 -15.31
CA ASP A 108 2.80 5.07 -16.12
C ASP A 108 1.53 4.33 -16.58
N GLU A 109 1.68 3.16 -17.18
CA GLU A 109 0.56 2.36 -17.70
C GLU A 109 -0.48 2.08 -16.60
N PHE A 110 -0.05 1.58 -15.45
CA PHE A 110 -0.97 1.28 -14.34
C PHE A 110 -1.56 2.56 -13.71
N THR A 111 -0.82 3.67 -13.72
CA THR A 111 -1.34 4.99 -13.32
C THR A 111 -2.48 5.42 -14.25
N GLN A 112 -2.35 5.26 -15.56
CA GLN A 112 -3.42 5.62 -16.50
C GLN A 112 -4.70 4.79 -16.29
N ARG A 113 -4.62 3.56 -15.79
CA ARG A 113 -5.79 2.72 -15.48
C ARG A 113 -6.74 3.38 -14.46
N VAL A 114 -6.23 4.19 -13.55
CA VAL A 114 -7.04 4.86 -12.51
C VAL A 114 -7.41 6.30 -12.86
N ARG A 115 -7.03 6.81 -14.03
CA ARG A 115 -7.24 8.20 -14.45
C ARG A 115 -8.66 8.70 -14.27
N SER A 116 -9.67 7.90 -14.66
CA SER A 116 -11.09 8.28 -14.56
C SER A 116 -11.53 8.58 -13.12
N GLN A 117 -10.81 8.10 -12.12
CA GLN A 117 -11.15 8.32 -10.72
C GLN A 117 -10.89 9.76 -10.25
N MET A 118 -10.25 10.60 -11.05
CA MET A 118 -10.14 12.04 -10.77
C MET A 118 -11.51 12.72 -10.67
N TYR A 119 -12.57 12.12 -11.23
CA TYR A 119 -13.95 12.65 -11.19
C TYR A 119 -14.81 12.02 -10.08
N THR A 120 -14.24 11.16 -9.23
CA THR A 120 -14.98 10.49 -8.15
C THR A 120 -15.45 11.51 -7.11
N THR A 121 -16.78 11.50 -6.82
CA THR A 121 -17.44 12.39 -5.86
C THR A 121 -18.36 11.66 -4.89
N ASP A 122 -18.38 10.34 -4.88
CA ASP A 122 -19.25 9.49 -4.06
C ASP A 122 -18.56 8.87 -2.83
N ASN A 123 -17.23 8.91 -2.81
CA ASN A 123 -16.40 8.50 -1.68
C ASN A 123 -15.17 9.42 -1.52
N HIS A 124 -14.46 9.30 -0.40
CA HIS A 124 -13.30 10.13 -0.06
C HIS A 124 -11.96 9.58 -0.58
N ASP A 125 -11.94 8.38 -1.14
CA ASP A 125 -10.72 7.63 -1.47
C ASP A 125 -9.96 8.18 -2.69
N VAL A 126 -10.37 9.34 -3.18
CA VAL A 126 -9.76 10.02 -4.34
C VAL A 126 -8.26 10.25 -4.13
N GLY A 127 -7.84 10.55 -2.88
CA GLY A 127 -6.42 10.69 -2.53
C GLY A 127 -5.67 9.38 -2.68
N PHE A 128 -6.24 8.27 -2.20
CA PHE A 128 -5.64 6.94 -2.35
C PHE A 128 -5.52 6.52 -3.81
N MET A 129 -6.55 6.77 -4.62
CA MET A 129 -6.56 6.39 -6.02
C MET A 129 -5.64 7.26 -6.87
N ILE A 130 -5.70 8.58 -6.71
CA ILE A 130 -5.03 9.54 -7.60
C ILE A 130 -3.70 10.04 -7.03
N PHE A 131 -3.61 10.38 -5.74
CA PHE A 131 -2.37 10.97 -5.24
C PHE A 131 -1.28 9.93 -5.02
N CYS A 132 -1.62 8.70 -4.62
CA CYS A 132 -0.65 7.60 -4.56
C CYS A 132 -0.09 7.24 -5.94
N SER A 133 -0.86 7.37 -7.03
CA SER A 133 -0.47 7.06 -8.40
C SER A 133 0.07 8.28 -9.15
N PHE A 134 -0.79 9.18 -9.61
CA PHE A 134 -0.43 10.40 -10.34
C PHE A 134 0.46 11.35 -9.53
N GLY A 135 0.27 11.43 -8.20
CA GLY A 135 1.11 12.24 -7.32
C GLY A 135 2.57 11.82 -7.36
N ASN A 136 2.85 10.52 -7.19
CA ASN A 136 4.20 9.97 -7.29
C ASN A 136 4.75 10.12 -8.72
N GLY A 137 3.92 9.84 -9.73
CA GLY A 137 4.31 10.04 -11.13
C GLY A 137 4.70 11.49 -11.42
N TYR A 138 3.91 12.47 -10.97
CA TYR A 138 4.26 13.88 -11.12
C TYR A 138 5.53 14.27 -10.36
N ARG A 139 5.70 13.79 -9.14
CA ARG A 139 6.90 14.06 -8.34
C ARG A 139 8.17 13.65 -9.07
N LEU A 140 8.16 12.52 -9.75
CA LEU A 140 9.33 11.93 -10.42
C LEU A 140 9.53 12.40 -11.86
N THR A 141 8.44 12.74 -12.58
CA THR A 141 8.49 13.02 -14.03
C THR A 141 8.24 14.48 -14.38
N ARG A 142 7.57 15.24 -13.50
CA ARG A 142 7.07 16.59 -13.77
C ARG A 142 6.11 16.67 -14.95
N ASN A 143 5.47 15.57 -15.33
CA ASN A 143 4.50 15.52 -16.42
C ASN A 143 3.33 16.49 -16.15
N PRO A 144 3.10 17.52 -16.97
CA PRO A 144 2.05 18.50 -16.75
C PRO A 144 0.63 17.92 -16.82
N ASP A 145 0.43 16.84 -17.57
CA ASP A 145 -0.84 16.13 -17.63
C ASP A 145 -1.19 15.51 -16.26
N TYR A 146 -0.21 14.94 -15.57
CA TYR A 146 -0.41 14.42 -14.21
C TYR A 146 -0.82 15.51 -13.23
N LYS A 147 -0.20 16.68 -13.36
CA LYS A 147 -0.56 17.85 -12.54
C LYS A 147 -2.03 18.25 -12.74
N ALA A 148 -2.54 18.23 -13.99
CA ALA A 148 -3.93 18.53 -14.30
C ALA A 148 -4.91 17.49 -13.72
N VAL A 149 -4.54 16.20 -13.76
CA VAL A 149 -5.33 15.12 -13.12
C VAL A 149 -5.44 15.33 -11.62
N ILE A 150 -4.33 15.69 -10.96
CA ILE A 150 -4.31 15.94 -9.50
C ILE A 150 -5.18 17.14 -9.12
N ASP A 151 -5.17 18.23 -9.92
CA ASP A 151 -6.05 19.39 -9.68
C ASP A 151 -7.52 19.00 -9.76
N THR A 152 -7.90 18.25 -10.81
CA THR A 152 -9.27 17.76 -10.97
C THR A 152 -9.70 16.88 -9.79
N ALA A 153 -8.84 15.96 -9.38
CA ALA A 153 -9.09 15.07 -8.24
C ALA A 153 -9.27 15.84 -6.92
N ALA A 154 -8.44 16.86 -6.68
CA ALA A 154 -8.57 17.69 -5.47
C ALA A 154 -9.89 18.47 -5.45
N ARG A 155 -10.34 18.98 -6.61
CA ARG A 155 -11.66 19.62 -6.75
C ARG A 155 -12.78 18.60 -6.49
N SER A 156 -12.70 17.40 -7.05
CA SER A 156 -13.70 16.34 -6.82
C SER A 156 -13.79 15.98 -5.33
N LEU A 157 -12.66 15.76 -4.66
CA LEU A 157 -12.63 15.47 -3.23
C LEU A 157 -13.22 16.63 -2.40
N SER A 158 -12.92 17.88 -2.76
CA SER A 158 -13.41 19.07 -2.02
C SER A 158 -14.95 19.20 -2.04
N THR A 159 -15.64 18.64 -3.04
CA THR A 159 -17.11 18.65 -3.10
C THR A 159 -17.77 17.86 -1.96
N ARG A 160 -17.02 16.97 -1.33
CA ARG A 160 -17.51 16.14 -0.24
C ARG A 160 -17.46 16.82 1.14
N PHE A 161 -16.90 18.01 1.20
CA PHE A 161 -16.85 18.81 2.43
C PHE A 161 -18.20 19.46 2.72
N ASN A 162 -18.66 19.32 3.95
CA ASN A 162 -19.84 20.02 4.46
C ASN A 162 -19.42 21.03 5.52
N PRO A 163 -19.57 22.34 5.29
CA PRO A 163 -19.13 23.37 6.24
C PRO A 163 -19.92 23.33 7.56
N ALA A 164 -21.18 22.87 7.57
CA ALA A 164 -21.96 22.73 8.81
C ALA A 164 -21.43 21.61 9.71
N VAL A 165 -20.86 20.55 9.11
CA VAL A 165 -20.19 19.45 9.81
C VAL A 165 -18.73 19.78 10.09
N GLY A 166 -18.08 20.53 9.19
CA GLY A 166 -16.66 20.84 9.22
C GLY A 166 -15.75 19.68 8.81
N ALA A 167 -16.29 18.70 8.09
CA ALA A 167 -15.55 17.51 7.66
C ALA A 167 -15.92 17.05 6.24
N ILE A 168 -15.10 16.20 5.66
CA ILE A 168 -15.30 15.52 4.38
C ILE A 168 -16.05 14.21 4.63
N ARG A 169 -17.14 13.97 3.93
CA ARG A 169 -17.94 12.75 4.03
C ARG A 169 -17.20 11.57 3.41
N SER A 170 -17.14 10.43 4.12
CA SER A 170 -16.41 9.25 3.64
C SER A 170 -17.11 8.55 2.46
N TRP A 171 -18.41 8.24 2.56
CA TRP A 171 -19.19 7.59 1.49
C TRP A 171 -20.67 7.97 1.56
N ASN A 172 -21.45 7.60 0.53
CA ASN A 172 -22.86 7.95 0.39
C ASN A 172 -23.82 6.84 0.82
N PHE A 173 -23.33 5.64 1.12
CA PHE A 173 -24.16 4.52 1.57
C PHE A 173 -24.20 4.40 3.08
N SER A 174 -25.21 3.69 3.60
CA SER A 174 -25.29 3.30 5.01
C SER A 174 -25.11 1.78 5.13
N TYR A 175 -24.40 1.35 6.17
CA TYR A 175 -24.30 -0.07 6.49
C TYR A 175 -25.61 -0.58 7.09
N PRO A 176 -26.02 -1.84 6.83
CA PRO A 176 -27.17 -2.46 7.49
C PRO A 176 -27.06 -2.34 9.03
N GLY A 177 -28.14 -1.93 9.67
CA GLY A 177 -28.16 -1.73 11.11
C GLY A 177 -27.48 -0.44 11.63
N ARG A 178 -27.02 0.45 10.73
CA ARG A 178 -26.45 1.76 11.06
C ARG A 178 -27.31 2.88 10.46
N ASN A 179 -27.57 3.91 11.24
CA ASN A 179 -28.33 5.09 10.82
C ASN A 179 -27.46 6.31 10.56
N TRP A 180 -26.21 6.10 10.13
CA TRP A 180 -25.28 7.18 9.86
C TRP A 180 -25.73 8.01 8.66
N GLN A 181 -26.02 9.28 8.88
CA GLN A 181 -26.36 10.20 7.81
C GLN A 181 -25.12 10.83 7.17
N TYR A 182 -24.05 10.97 7.96
CA TYR A 182 -22.79 11.57 7.52
C TYR A 182 -21.61 10.81 8.12
N ALA A 183 -21.17 9.76 7.41
CA ALA A 183 -20.07 8.95 7.88
C ALA A 183 -18.73 9.63 7.63
N VAL A 184 -17.87 9.64 8.66
CA VAL A 184 -16.47 10.06 8.60
C VAL A 184 -15.64 8.99 9.29
N ILE A 185 -14.56 8.54 8.66
CA ILE A 185 -13.62 7.60 9.24
C ILE A 185 -12.20 8.17 9.22
N ILE A 186 -11.36 7.68 10.13
CA ILE A 186 -10.03 8.22 10.41
C ILE A 186 -9.10 8.21 9.19
N ASP A 187 -9.21 7.23 8.31
CA ASP A 187 -8.36 7.09 7.13
C ASP A 187 -8.52 8.22 6.11
N ASN A 188 -9.62 8.99 6.20
CA ASN A 188 -9.78 10.21 5.39
C ASN A 188 -8.65 11.22 5.62
N MET A 189 -7.97 11.18 6.78
CA MET A 189 -6.80 12.00 7.06
C MET A 189 -5.69 11.82 6.02
N MET A 190 -5.52 10.62 5.48
CA MET A 190 -4.52 10.34 4.45
C MET A 190 -4.89 10.95 3.08
N ASN A 191 -6.19 11.16 2.81
CA ASN A 191 -6.64 11.81 1.58
C ASN A 191 -6.46 13.34 1.59
N LEU A 192 -6.19 13.95 2.77
CA LEU A 192 -5.93 15.39 2.89
C LEU A 192 -4.62 15.81 2.24
N GLU A 193 -3.67 14.90 2.06
CA GLU A 193 -2.41 15.19 1.38
C GLU A 193 -2.65 15.73 -0.04
N LEU A 194 -3.61 15.14 -0.77
CA LEU A 194 -4.05 15.63 -2.07
C LEU A 194 -4.49 17.10 -2.01
N LEU A 195 -5.33 17.46 -1.03
CA LEU A 195 -5.85 18.83 -0.88
C LEU A 195 -4.73 19.82 -0.51
N MET A 196 -3.87 19.45 0.42
CA MET A 196 -2.74 20.28 0.86
C MET A 196 -1.75 20.54 -0.26
N TRP A 197 -1.41 19.49 -1.03
CA TRP A 197 -0.54 19.61 -2.18
C TRP A 197 -1.15 20.51 -3.28
N ALA A 198 -2.42 20.27 -3.60
CA ALA A 198 -3.13 21.05 -4.62
C ALA A 198 -3.27 22.51 -4.19
N SER A 199 -3.62 22.79 -2.93
CA SER A 199 -3.70 24.14 -2.38
C SER A 199 -2.37 24.90 -2.60
N LYS A 200 -1.26 24.30 -2.20
CA LYS A 200 0.07 24.92 -2.36
C LYS A 200 0.43 25.13 -3.82
N THR A 201 0.15 24.15 -4.67
CA THR A 201 0.56 24.14 -6.08
C THR A 201 -0.24 25.11 -6.94
N PHE A 202 -1.55 25.22 -6.69
CA PHE A 202 -2.49 26.04 -7.48
C PHE A 202 -2.91 27.33 -6.77
N LYS A 203 -2.34 27.65 -5.59
CA LYS A 203 -2.67 28.83 -4.79
C LYS A 203 -4.16 28.90 -4.41
N ASN A 204 -4.77 27.75 -4.14
CA ASN A 204 -6.18 27.62 -3.76
C ASN A 204 -6.30 27.41 -2.25
N GLU A 205 -6.42 28.48 -1.49
CA GLU A 205 -6.49 28.42 -0.01
C GLU A 205 -7.70 27.67 0.50
N LYS A 206 -8.82 27.66 -0.24
CA LYS A 206 -10.03 26.92 0.16
C LYS A 206 -9.75 25.42 0.35
N LEU A 207 -8.88 24.81 -0.48
CA LEU A 207 -8.51 23.40 -0.32
C LEU A 207 -7.75 23.15 0.98
N ARG A 208 -6.87 24.08 1.37
CA ARG A 208 -6.15 24.04 2.65
C ARG A 208 -7.13 24.14 3.82
N ASP A 209 -8.05 25.10 3.76
CA ASP A 209 -8.99 25.35 4.84
C ASP A 209 -9.94 24.16 5.07
N ILE A 210 -10.36 23.48 3.98
CA ILE A 210 -11.10 22.21 4.04
C ILE A 210 -10.26 21.14 4.76
N ALA A 211 -9.00 20.97 4.39
CA ALA A 211 -8.14 19.97 5.00
C ALA A 211 -7.91 20.23 6.48
N ILE A 212 -7.63 21.48 6.87
CA ILE A 212 -7.46 21.88 8.26
C ILE A 212 -8.76 21.66 9.06
N SER A 213 -9.91 22.13 8.55
CA SER A 213 -11.20 21.93 9.21
C SER A 213 -11.50 20.44 9.46
N HIS A 214 -11.24 19.58 8.48
CA HIS A 214 -11.42 18.14 8.63
C HIS A 214 -10.48 17.55 9.69
N ALA A 215 -9.21 17.92 9.68
CA ALA A 215 -8.21 17.46 10.64
C ALA A 215 -8.56 17.90 12.08
N ASP A 216 -8.95 19.15 12.28
CA ASP A 216 -9.37 19.69 13.59
C ASP A 216 -10.60 18.96 14.14
N LYS A 217 -11.56 18.64 13.26
CA LYS A 217 -12.74 17.84 13.66
C LYS A 217 -12.36 16.42 14.06
N THR A 218 -11.50 15.77 13.29
CA THR A 218 -11.02 14.41 13.57
C THR A 218 -10.20 14.35 14.87
N LEU A 219 -9.42 15.39 15.16
CA LEU A 219 -8.64 15.48 16.40
C LEU A 219 -9.54 15.65 17.63
N LYS A 220 -10.68 16.35 17.47
CA LYS A 220 -11.58 16.69 18.57
C LYS A 220 -12.51 15.54 18.96
N TYR A 221 -12.91 14.67 18.02
CA TYR A 221 -13.94 13.65 18.18
C TYR A 221 -13.43 12.26 17.84
#